data_fb487d67708afa1f455bde4897596262
#
_entry.id   fb487d67708afa1f455bde4897596262
#
_cell.length_a   1.000
_cell.length_b   1.000
_cell.length_c   1.000
_cell.angle_alpha   90.00
_cell.angle_beta   90.00
_cell.angle_gamma   90.00
#
_symmetry.space_group_name_H-M   'P 1'
#
loop_
_entity.id
_entity.type
_entity.pdbx_description
1 polymer ?
#
loop_
_entity_poly.entity_id
_entity_poly.type
_entity_poly.pdbx_seq_one_letter_code
_entity_poly.pdbx_strand_id
1 'polypeptide(L)'
;MELYRRKKTVIDLNIAPLIDIVFLLLIFFMLGSKFIADQGIKIKLPAAESAAAQNDKNLSIIISREGTISINDRVVKPGSLEQELARHLDGMHEKNIITRADKDIPLNLAVQVMDASKKAGAEGVTIATGRKDRER
;
A
#
# COMPACT_ATOMS: atom_id res chain seq x y z
N MET A 1 -41.62 69.25 6.92
CA MET A 1 -41.20 68.00 7.57
C MET A 1 -40.60 67.04 6.53
N GLU A 2 -39.32 67.03 6.44
CA GLU A 2 -38.62 66.03 5.55
C GLU A 2 -38.58 64.70 6.23
N LEU A 3 -39.32 63.79 5.68
CA LEU A 3 -39.23 62.40 6.08
C LEU A 3 -37.90 61.80 5.58
N TYR A 4 -36.98 61.63 6.48
CA TYR A 4 -35.73 60.93 6.22
C TYR A 4 -36.01 59.46 5.77
N ARG A 5 -36.01 59.27 4.47
CA ARG A 5 -36.06 57.90 3.92
C ARG A 5 -34.75 57.22 4.22
N ARG A 6 -34.73 56.34 5.21
CA ARG A 6 -33.63 55.41 5.42
C ARG A 6 -33.47 54.61 4.16
N LYS A 7 -32.42 54.84 3.42
CA LYS A 7 -31.97 53.91 2.39
C LYS A 7 -31.68 52.57 3.07
N LYS A 8 -32.49 51.57 2.78
CA LYS A 8 -32.15 50.18 3.08
C LYS A 8 -30.89 49.86 2.29
N THR A 9 -29.76 49.81 2.95
CA THR A 9 -28.54 49.26 2.39
C THR A 9 -28.79 47.75 2.24
N VAL A 10 -29.16 47.33 1.04
CA VAL A 10 -29.16 45.92 0.72
C VAL A 10 -27.69 45.53 0.68
N ILE A 11 -27.23 44.84 1.70
CA ILE A 11 -25.93 44.23 1.69
C ILE A 11 -26.03 43.11 0.66
N ASP A 12 -25.59 43.40 -0.53
CA ASP A 12 -25.49 42.43 -1.61
C ASP A 12 -24.30 41.53 -1.26
N LEU A 13 -24.58 40.44 -0.53
CA LEU A 13 -23.61 39.41 -0.24
C LEU A 13 -23.29 38.70 -1.55
N ASN A 14 -22.14 39.08 -2.10
CA ASN A 14 -21.62 38.34 -3.27
C ASN A 14 -21.16 36.99 -2.85
N ILE A 15 -21.95 35.95 -3.14
CA ILE A 15 -21.66 34.54 -2.80
C ILE A 15 -20.78 33.86 -3.83
N ALA A 16 -20.45 34.51 -4.94
CA ALA A 16 -19.64 33.94 -5.99
C ALA A 16 -18.24 33.46 -5.51
N PRO A 17 -17.48 34.25 -4.71
CA PRO A 17 -16.21 33.78 -4.15
C PRO A 17 -16.36 32.60 -3.20
N LEU A 18 -17.46 32.56 -2.46
CA LEU A 18 -17.74 31.45 -1.55
C LEU A 18 -17.98 30.14 -2.30
N ILE A 19 -18.75 30.21 -3.38
CA ILE A 19 -19.01 29.06 -4.26
C ILE A 19 -17.70 28.55 -4.89
N ASP A 20 -16.83 29.44 -5.31
CA ASP A 20 -15.53 29.10 -5.90
C ASP A 20 -14.65 28.35 -4.92
N ILE A 21 -14.54 28.79 -3.68
CA ILE A 21 -13.79 28.12 -2.63
C ILE A 21 -14.36 26.72 -2.36
N VAL A 22 -15.67 26.60 -2.24
CA VAL A 22 -16.34 25.31 -2.01
C VAL A 22 -16.10 24.36 -3.19
N PHE A 23 -16.18 24.88 -4.41
CA PHE A 23 -15.94 24.09 -5.62
C PHE A 23 -14.49 23.60 -5.70
N LEU A 24 -13.51 24.44 -5.39
CA LEU A 24 -12.11 24.05 -5.33
C LEU A 24 -11.84 22.99 -4.26
N LEU A 25 -12.48 23.11 -3.10
CA LEU A 25 -12.41 22.09 -2.06
C LEU A 25 -12.98 20.74 -2.52
N LEU A 26 -14.11 20.77 -3.21
CA LEU A 26 -14.72 19.55 -3.76
C LEU A 26 -13.80 18.88 -4.78
N ILE A 27 -13.20 19.64 -5.68
CA ILE A 27 -12.22 19.13 -6.66
C ILE A 27 -11.00 18.56 -5.93
N PHE A 28 -10.51 19.27 -4.93
CA PHE A 28 -9.37 18.82 -4.13
C PHE A 28 -9.64 17.49 -3.44
N PHE A 29 -10.80 17.34 -2.80
CA PHE A 29 -11.19 16.07 -2.19
C PHE A 29 -11.41 14.96 -3.21
N MET A 30 -11.99 15.30 -4.36
CA MET A 30 -12.19 14.33 -5.43
C MET A 30 -10.86 13.79 -5.99
N LEU A 31 -9.89 14.68 -6.22
CA LEU A 31 -8.55 14.29 -6.66
C LEU A 31 -7.77 13.57 -5.58
N GLY A 32 -7.84 14.06 -4.34
CA GLY A 32 -7.17 13.45 -3.19
C GLY A 32 -7.66 12.03 -2.90
N SER A 33 -8.94 11.78 -3.11
CA SER A 33 -9.54 10.44 -2.98
C SER A 33 -8.91 9.42 -3.94
N LYS A 34 -8.52 9.83 -5.12
CA LYS A 34 -7.85 8.94 -6.08
C LYS A 34 -6.41 8.61 -5.68
N PHE A 35 -5.71 9.53 -5.05
CA PHE A 35 -4.35 9.29 -4.56
C PHE A 35 -4.30 8.27 -3.41
N ILE A 36 -5.34 8.23 -2.59
CA ILE A 36 -5.46 7.25 -1.51
C ILE A 36 -5.81 5.86 -2.05
N ALA A 37 -6.57 5.80 -3.14
CA ALA A 37 -6.95 4.53 -3.76
C ALA A 37 -5.80 3.85 -4.52
N ASP A 38 -4.84 4.62 -5.05
CA ASP A 38 -3.70 4.07 -5.78
C ASP A 38 -2.58 3.55 -4.87
N GLN A 39 -2.61 3.87 -3.59
CA GLN A 39 -1.71 3.24 -2.61
C GLN A 39 -2.25 1.91 -2.07
N GLY A 40 -3.50 1.61 -2.33
CA GLY A 40 -4.01 0.25 -2.23
C GLY A 40 -3.42 -0.54 -3.39
N ILE A 41 -2.42 -1.34 -3.11
CA ILE A 41 -1.85 -2.29 -4.05
C ILE A 41 -3.00 -3.03 -4.70
N LYS A 42 -3.25 -2.73 -5.97
CA LYS A 42 -4.11 -3.57 -6.79
C LYS A 42 -3.38 -4.89 -6.97
N ILE A 43 -3.51 -5.76 -5.98
CA ILE A 43 -3.22 -7.14 -6.22
C ILE A 43 -4.40 -7.63 -7.08
N LYS A 44 -4.30 -7.47 -8.39
CA LYS A 44 -5.02 -8.34 -9.26
C LYS A 44 -4.46 -9.71 -8.97
N LEU A 45 -5.19 -10.48 -8.17
CA LEU A 45 -4.97 -11.91 -8.12
C LEU A 45 -5.31 -12.45 -9.51
N PRO A 46 -4.32 -12.74 -10.33
CA PRO A 46 -4.62 -13.41 -11.59
C PRO A 46 -5.18 -14.78 -11.23
N ALA A 47 -6.03 -15.31 -12.08
CA ALA A 47 -6.47 -16.69 -12.02
C ALA A 47 -5.25 -17.63 -11.79
N ALA A 48 -5.45 -18.74 -11.12
CA ALA A 48 -4.40 -19.62 -10.60
C ALA A 48 -3.23 -19.95 -11.58
N GLU A 49 -3.47 -19.87 -12.87
CA GLU A 49 -2.44 -20.09 -13.89
C GLU A 49 -1.42 -18.96 -14.01
N SER A 50 -1.85 -17.71 -13.80
CA SER A 50 -0.93 -16.58 -13.82
C SER A 50 -0.21 -16.37 -12.50
N ALA A 51 -0.71 -16.92 -11.39
CA ALA A 51 0.00 -16.95 -10.13
C ALA A 51 1.26 -17.83 -10.18
N ALA A 52 1.20 -18.95 -10.89
CA ALA A 52 2.37 -19.80 -11.10
C ALA A 52 3.44 -19.12 -11.98
N ALA A 53 3.03 -18.41 -13.04
CA ALA A 53 3.94 -17.67 -13.90
C ALA A 53 4.57 -16.45 -13.23
N GLN A 54 3.87 -15.81 -12.30
CA GLN A 54 4.41 -14.70 -11.52
C GLN A 54 5.35 -15.15 -10.40
N ASN A 55 5.16 -16.37 -9.88
CA ASN A 55 6.06 -16.94 -8.87
C ASN A 55 7.48 -17.16 -9.40
N ASP A 56 7.63 -17.40 -10.70
CA ASP A 56 8.95 -17.55 -11.32
C ASP A 56 9.71 -16.22 -11.46
N LYS A 57 8.98 -15.10 -11.45
CA LYS A 57 9.57 -13.76 -11.60
C LYS A 57 9.81 -13.04 -10.29
N ASN A 58 9.12 -13.43 -9.24
CA ASN A 58 9.18 -12.78 -7.94
C ASN A 58 9.59 -13.76 -6.85
N LEU A 59 10.40 -13.28 -5.94
CA LEU A 59 10.74 -14.06 -4.75
C LEU A 59 9.60 -13.96 -3.73
N SER A 60 9.10 -15.07 -3.25
CA SER A 60 8.01 -15.13 -2.29
C SER A 60 8.51 -15.41 -0.88
N ILE A 61 8.18 -14.53 0.04
CA ILE A 61 8.42 -14.72 1.47
C ILE A 61 7.07 -14.92 2.16
N ILE A 62 6.97 -15.90 3.00
CA ILE A 62 5.80 -16.17 3.82
C ILE A 62 6.17 -16.04 5.29
N ILE A 63 5.44 -15.22 6.00
CA ILE A 63 5.57 -15.05 7.45
C ILE A 63 4.31 -15.61 8.10
N SER A 64 4.48 -16.70 8.84
CA SER A 64 3.38 -17.34 9.56
C SER A 64 2.99 -16.55 10.81
N ARG A 65 1.81 -16.84 11.32
CA ARG A 65 1.32 -16.25 12.57
C ARG A 65 2.27 -16.46 13.77
N GLU A 66 3.00 -17.55 13.76
CA GLU A 66 3.96 -17.91 14.80
C GLU A 66 5.31 -17.21 14.66
N GLY A 67 5.48 -16.43 13.58
CA GLY A 67 6.71 -15.70 13.30
C GLY A 67 7.74 -16.51 12.49
N THR A 68 7.34 -17.63 11.92
CA THR A 68 8.20 -18.44 11.04
C THR A 68 8.30 -17.79 9.68
N ILE A 69 9.51 -17.56 9.20
CA ILE A 69 9.81 -16.98 7.89
C ILE A 69 10.20 -18.08 6.93
N SER A 70 9.53 -18.13 5.79
CA SER A 70 9.82 -19.10 4.72
C SER A 70 10.10 -18.40 3.40
N ILE A 71 11.13 -18.82 2.71
CA ILE A 71 11.46 -18.35 1.36
C ILE A 71 11.25 -19.53 0.42
N ASN A 72 10.35 -19.40 -0.57
CA ASN A 72 10.04 -20.47 -1.52
C ASN A 72 9.83 -21.85 -0.84
N ASP A 73 8.97 -21.86 0.20
CA ASP A 73 8.62 -23.04 1.00
C ASP A 73 9.73 -23.62 1.88
N ARG A 74 10.86 -22.94 2.01
CA ARG A 74 11.93 -23.29 2.94
C ARG A 74 11.95 -22.36 4.14
N VAL A 75 11.93 -22.94 5.33
CA VAL A 75 12.04 -22.16 6.57
C VAL A 75 13.44 -21.59 6.70
N VAL A 76 13.52 -20.28 6.96
CA VAL A 76 14.77 -19.55 7.12
C VAL A 76 14.82 -18.93 8.51
N LYS A 77 15.98 -19.02 9.16
CA LYS A 77 16.22 -18.35 10.44
C LYS A 77 16.33 -16.84 10.22
N PRO A 78 15.80 -16.01 11.13
CA PRO A 78 15.91 -14.55 11.00
C PRO A 78 17.34 -14.03 10.85
N GLY A 79 18.31 -14.65 11.49
CA GLY A 79 19.71 -14.27 11.37
C GLY A 79 20.36 -14.57 10.02
N SER A 80 19.78 -15.48 9.24
CA SER A 80 20.26 -15.88 7.90
C SER A 80 19.44 -15.26 6.77
N LEU A 81 18.41 -14.50 7.11
CA LEU A 81 17.43 -14.00 6.13
C LEU A 81 18.07 -13.14 5.04
N GLU A 82 18.94 -12.21 5.41
CA GLU A 82 19.62 -11.33 4.47
C GLU A 82 20.51 -12.10 3.48
N GLN A 83 21.27 -13.06 3.97
CA GLN A 83 22.14 -13.89 3.13
C GLN A 83 21.35 -14.78 2.17
N GLU A 84 20.29 -15.40 2.67
CA GLU A 84 19.41 -16.24 1.85
C GLU A 84 18.69 -15.42 0.78
N LEU A 85 18.21 -14.23 1.12
CA LEU A 85 17.59 -13.34 0.16
C LEU A 85 18.58 -12.86 -0.90
N ALA A 86 19.79 -12.47 -0.50
CA ALA A 86 20.83 -12.04 -1.42
C ALA A 86 21.20 -13.17 -2.40
N ARG A 87 21.29 -14.37 -1.93
CA ARG A 87 21.57 -15.54 -2.78
C ARG A 87 20.47 -15.84 -3.79
N HIS A 88 19.20 -15.72 -3.37
CA HIS A 88 18.06 -15.92 -4.26
C HIS A 88 17.88 -14.78 -5.26
N LEU A 89 18.19 -13.54 -4.86
CA LEU A 89 18.09 -12.36 -5.73
C LEU A 89 19.24 -12.29 -6.74
N ASP A 90 20.37 -12.87 -6.43
CA ASP A 90 21.51 -12.96 -7.36
C ASP A 90 21.12 -13.83 -8.56
N GLY A 91 21.21 -13.26 -9.74
CA GLY A 91 20.81 -13.91 -10.99
C GLY A 91 19.35 -13.66 -11.41
N MET A 92 18.53 -12.97 -10.61
CA MET A 92 17.21 -12.55 -11.02
C MET A 92 17.29 -11.24 -11.84
N HIS A 93 16.53 -11.19 -12.94
CA HIS A 93 16.42 -9.97 -13.74
C HIS A 93 15.64 -8.88 -13.04
N GLU A 94 14.54 -9.23 -12.42
CA GLU A 94 13.71 -8.34 -11.62
C GLU A 94 13.82 -8.78 -10.16
N LYS A 95 14.43 -7.94 -9.33
CA LYS A 95 14.64 -8.23 -7.91
C LYS A 95 13.45 -7.75 -7.09
N ASN A 96 12.29 -8.35 -7.34
CA ASN A 96 11.05 -8.06 -6.64
C ASN A 96 10.74 -9.15 -5.62
N ILE A 97 10.40 -8.72 -4.41
CA ILE A 97 10.03 -9.60 -3.32
C ILE A 97 8.57 -9.37 -2.95
N ILE A 98 7.80 -10.44 -2.92
CA ILE A 98 6.43 -10.44 -2.41
C ILE A 98 6.42 -11.13 -1.05
N THR A 99 6.08 -10.39 -0.02
CA THR A 99 5.96 -10.92 1.33
C THR A 99 4.50 -11.11 1.67
N ARG A 100 4.11 -12.34 1.98
CA ARG A 100 2.79 -12.66 2.51
C ARG A 100 2.89 -12.86 4.00
N ALA A 101 2.27 -11.99 4.75
CA ALA A 101 2.29 -12.02 6.19
C ALA A 101 0.90 -12.26 6.76
N ASP A 102 0.81 -13.01 7.83
CA ASP A 102 -0.42 -13.08 8.61
C ASP A 102 -0.70 -11.73 9.25
N LYS A 103 -1.97 -11.34 9.32
CA LYS A 103 -2.40 -10.05 9.89
C LYS A 103 -2.00 -9.86 11.36
N ASP A 104 -1.80 -10.94 12.09
CA ASP A 104 -1.51 -10.93 13.52
C ASP A 104 -0.01 -10.98 13.84
N ILE A 105 0.86 -10.84 12.85
CA ILE A 105 2.30 -10.80 13.09
C ILE A 105 2.71 -9.49 13.77
N PRO A 106 3.75 -9.50 14.62
CA PRO A 106 4.31 -8.27 15.18
C PRO A 106 4.85 -7.36 14.07
N LEU A 107 4.60 -6.07 14.21
CA LEU A 107 5.08 -5.05 13.26
C LEU A 107 6.60 -5.06 13.11
N ASN A 108 7.33 -5.26 14.21
CA ASN A 108 8.78 -5.32 14.19
C ASN A 108 9.32 -6.45 13.29
N LEU A 109 8.62 -7.57 13.21
CA LEU A 109 8.99 -8.67 12.33
C LEU A 109 8.82 -8.30 10.85
N ALA A 110 7.73 -7.63 10.50
CA ALA A 110 7.50 -7.10 9.17
C ALA A 110 8.59 -6.10 8.76
N VAL A 111 8.94 -5.20 9.66
CA VAL A 111 10.02 -4.21 9.43
C VAL A 111 11.37 -4.90 9.25
N GLN A 112 11.66 -5.92 10.05
CA GLN A 112 12.88 -6.72 9.93
C GLN A 112 13.01 -7.38 8.55
N VAL A 113 11.92 -7.97 8.05
CA VAL A 113 11.90 -8.61 6.72
C VAL A 113 12.07 -7.58 5.62
N MET A 114 11.41 -6.43 5.72
CA MET A 114 11.58 -5.34 4.76
C MET A 114 13.02 -4.82 4.73
N ASP A 115 13.62 -4.65 5.88
CA ASP A 115 14.99 -4.14 6.01
C ASP A 115 16.01 -5.14 5.45
N ALA A 116 15.86 -6.41 5.78
CA ALA A 116 16.68 -7.49 5.21
C ALA A 116 16.53 -7.58 3.68
N SER A 117 15.33 -7.39 3.17
CA SER A 117 15.04 -7.41 1.74
C SER A 117 15.75 -6.27 1.01
N LYS A 118 15.72 -5.07 1.55
CA LYS A 118 16.42 -3.91 1.00
C LYS A 118 17.94 -4.09 1.04
N LYS A 119 18.48 -4.57 2.14
CA LYS A 119 19.92 -4.85 2.30
C LYS A 119 20.42 -5.95 1.36
N ALA A 120 19.55 -6.93 1.07
CA ALA A 120 19.85 -7.99 0.11
C ALA A 120 19.86 -7.53 -1.35
N GLY A 121 19.41 -6.32 -1.64
CA GLY A 121 19.41 -5.73 -2.98
C GLY A 121 18.07 -5.80 -3.70
N ALA A 122 16.95 -5.99 -2.99
CA ALA A 122 15.64 -5.96 -3.61
C ALA A 122 15.31 -4.58 -4.19
N GLU A 123 14.81 -4.55 -5.42
CA GLU A 123 14.37 -3.32 -6.09
C GLU A 123 12.96 -2.94 -5.67
N GLY A 124 12.09 -3.91 -5.43
CA GLY A 124 10.74 -3.72 -4.96
C GLY A 124 10.36 -4.75 -3.90
N VAL A 125 9.75 -4.27 -2.83
CA VAL A 125 9.22 -5.13 -1.75
C VAL A 125 7.75 -4.83 -1.57
N THR A 126 6.93 -5.85 -1.72
CA THR A 126 5.49 -5.77 -1.54
C THR A 126 5.10 -6.61 -0.34
N ILE A 127 4.33 -6.04 0.56
CA ILE A 127 3.76 -6.77 1.69
C ILE A 127 2.27 -6.94 1.47
N ALA A 128 1.82 -8.19 1.42
CA ALA A 128 0.42 -8.55 1.38
C ALA A 128 0.02 -9.19 2.71
N THR A 129 -0.92 -8.57 3.39
CA THR A 129 -1.56 -9.17 4.55
C THR A 129 -2.83 -9.87 4.08
N GLY A 130 -2.77 -11.20 3.97
CA GLY A 130 -3.89 -12.00 3.52
C GLY A 130 -4.76 -12.44 4.69
N ARG A 131 -6.07 -12.20 4.57
CA ARG A 131 -7.03 -13.06 5.23
C ARG A 131 -6.84 -14.45 4.64
N LYS A 132 -6.48 -15.40 5.46
CA LYS A 132 -6.60 -16.79 5.05
C LYS A 132 -8.09 -17.06 4.92
N ASP A 133 -8.60 -17.03 3.70
CA ASP A 133 -9.93 -17.57 3.44
C ASP A 133 -9.89 -19.02 3.93
N ARG A 134 -10.73 -19.29 4.90
CA ARG A 134 -10.98 -20.66 5.32
C ARG A 134 -11.63 -21.37 4.15
N GLU A 135 -10.82 -22.07 3.39
CA GLU A 135 -11.37 -23.14 2.60
C GLU A 135 -11.99 -24.17 3.53
N ARG A 136 -13.28 -24.26 3.45
CA ARG A 136 -14.02 -25.38 4.04
C ARG A 136 -13.94 -26.58 3.10
#